data_7b73318c681437312fd231ab3f64c76f
#
_entry.id   7b73318c681437312fd231ab3f64c76f
#
_cell.length_a   1.000
_cell.length_b   1.000
_cell.length_c   1.000
_cell.angle_alpha   90.00
_cell.angle_beta   90.00
_cell.angle_gamma   90.00
#
_symmetry.space_group_name_H-M   'P 1'
#
loop_
_entity.id
_entity.type
_entity.pdbx_description
1 polymer ?
#
loop_
_entity_poly.entity_id
_entity_poly.type
_entity_poly.pdbx_seq_one_letter_code
_entity_poly.pdbx_strand_id
1 'polypeptide(L)'
;KNDSLETIQFNVKNDEVLYGGGARALGMNRRGHRLQLYNRAHYGYETHSELMNYTMPIVLSSDKYLIHFDNAPIGFLDLDSQKNNTLAYETISGRKTYQVVVGDSWYDLVDNYTDLTGKQPMPPRWALGNFSSRFGYHSQAEVESTVQKFRDEEIPLDAIILDLYWFGKDIQGHMGNLEFLKDSFPNPVQMTKDLKSKNVNTILVTEPFVLTTSKRWQEAVDKGVLAKDSVGNPFKFDFYFGNTGLIDIYNPKGKSWFWNIYKDLANMGVTGIWGDLGEPEVHPSKLLHATGTADEVHNIYGHD
;
A
#
# COMPACT_ATOMS: atom_id res chain seq x y z
N LYS A 1 -22.53 -21.16 -6.49
CA LYS A 1 -21.17 -21.28 -7.07
C LYS A 1 -20.35 -21.96 -6.01
N ASN A 2 -19.82 -23.13 -6.30
CA ASN A 2 -18.77 -23.74 -5.48
C ASN A 2 -17.54 -22.86 -5.71
N ASP A 3 -17.13 -22.13 -4.67
CA ASP A 3 -15.85 -21.40 -4.63
C ASP A 3 -14.75 -22.44 -4.43
N SER A 4 -14.46 -23.21 -5.48
CA SER A 4 -13.36 -24.15 -5.46
C SER A 4 -12.07 -23.38 -5.64
N LEU A 5 -11.25 -23.35 -4.58
CA LEU A 5 -9.87 -22.87 -4.69
C LEU A 5 -9.09 -23.81 -5.62
N GLU A 6 -8.32 -23.22 -6.50
CA GLU A 6 -7.35 -23.95 -7.32
C GLU A 6 -6.02 -24.04 -6.56
N THR A 7 -5.41 -25.21 -6.55
CA THR A 7 -4.27 -25.50 -5.67
C THR A 7 -3.05 -25.99 -6.45
N ILE A 8 -1.88 -25.47 -6.10
CA ILE A 8 -0.56 -26.01 -6.47
C ILE A 8 0.08 -26.52 -5.17
N GLN A 9 0.61 -27.73 -5.19
CA GLN A 9 1.14 -28.37 -4.00
C GLN A 9 2.56 -28.88 -4.22
N PHE A 10 3.40 -28.76 -3.20
CA PHE A 10 4.78 -29.25 -3.16
C PHE A 10 4.99 -30.10 -1.93
N ASN A 11 5.86 -31.09 -2.02
CA ASN A 11 6.32 -31.84 -0.86
C ASN A 11 7.51 -31.13 -0.23
N VAL A 12 7.51 -31.01 1.10
CA VAL A 12 8.62 -30.44 1.88
C VAL A 12 9.24 -31.51 2.77
N LYS A 13 10.51 -31.36 3.12
CA LYS A 13 11.19 -32.32 4.03
C LYS A 13 10.63 -32.20 5.44
N ASN A 14 10.77 -33.28 6.20
CA ASN A 14 10.20 -33.37 7.57
C ASN A 14 10.79 -32.30 8.53
N ASP A 15 12.05 -31.97 8.39
CA ASP A 15 12.81 -31.02 9.23
C ASP A 15 12.94 -29.62 8.63
N GLU A 16 12.33 -29.38 7.47
CA GLU A 16 12.42 -28.12 6.74
C GLU A 16 11.66 -27.00 7.46
N VAL A 17 12.29 -25.84 7.62
CA VAL A 17 11.68 -24.64 8.19
C VAL A 17 11.22 -23.74 7.06
N LEU A 18 10.01 -23.19 7.17
CA LEU A 18 9.39 -22.33 6.17
C LEU A 18 9.21 -20.92 6.72
N TYR A 19 9.62 -19.93 5.95
CA TYR A 19 9.53 -18.49 6.25
C TYR A 19 8.69 -17.78 5.18
N GLY A 20 8.30 -16.52 5.42
CA GLY A 20 7.63 -15.70 4.42
C GLY A 20 6.15 -15.47 4.68
N GLY A 21 5.37 -15.29 3.62
CA GLY A 21 3.92 -15.02 3.70
C GLY A 21 3.56 -13.57 4.04
N GLY A 22 4.53 -12.65 4.10
CA GLY A 22 4.30 -11.23 4.42
C GLY A 22 4.27 -10.92 5.91
N ALA A 23 3.69 -9.78 6.27
CA ALA A 23 3.58 -9.33 7.66
C ALA A 23 2.58 -10.22 8.43
N ARG A 24 3.05 -10.80 9.53
CA ARG A 24 2.26 -11.70 10.39
C ARG A 24 2.67 -11.55 11.85
N ALA A 25 1.70 -11.59 12.75
CA ALA A 25 1.95 -11.64 14.20
C ALA A 25 2.27 -13.09 14.65
N LEU A 26 3.24 -13.72 14.00
CA LEU A 26 3.67 -15.11 14.22
C LEU A 26 5.19 -15.17 14.37
N GLY A 27 5.71 -16.28 14.88
CA GLY A 27 7.15 -16.54 14.89
C GLY A 27 7.76 -16.61 13.49
N MET A 28 9.09 -16.56 13.37
CA MET A 28 9.79 -16.60 12.06
C MET A 28 9.50 -17.88 11.29
N ASN A 29 9.49 -19.03 11.96
CA ASN A 29 9.05 -20.29 11.35
C ASN A 29 7.53 -20.25 11.18
N ARG A 30 7.09 -20.26 9.94
CA ARG A 30 5.67 -20.23 9.54
C ARG A 30 5.08 -21.63 9.33
N ARG A 31 5.90 -22.69 9.43
CA ARG A 31 5.42 -24.06 9.22
C ARG A 31 4.33 -24.42 10.25
N GLY A 32 3.31 -25.10 9.82
CA GLY A 32 2.13 -25.42 10.62
C GLY A 32 1.00 -24.40 10.54
N HIS A 33 1.17 -23.33 9.75
CA HIS A 33 0.14 -22.29 9.56
C HIS A 33 -0.42 -22.26 8.14
N ARG A 34 -1.70 -21.95 8.02
CA ARG A 34 -2.36 -21.60 6.76
C ARG A 34 -2.61 -20.09 6.76
N LEU A 35 -1.94 -19.36 5.87
CA LEU A 35 -1.90 -17.89 5.83
C LEU A 35 -2.82 -17.38 4.73
N GLN A 36 -3.76 -16.52 5.07
CA GLN A 36 -4.59 -15.86 4.06
C GLN A 36 -3.74 -14.85 3.28
N LEU A 37 -3.87 -14.86 1.96
CA LEU A 37 -3.30 -13.87 1.05
C LEU A 37 -4.37 -12.81 0.74
N TYR A 38 -4.43 -11.80 1.59
CA TYR A 38 -5.35 -10.67 1.50
C TYR A 38 -4.74 -9.46 2.20
N ASN A 39 -4.43 -8.40 1.46
CA ASN A 39 -3.92 -7.17 2.03
C ASN A 39 -5.05 -6.43 2.76
N ARG A 40 -4.90 -6.20 4.06
CA ARG A 40 -5.88 -5.45 4.83
C ARG A 40 -5.26 -4.80 6.05
N ALA A 41 -5.59 -3.54 6.28
CA ALA A 41 -5.32 -2.91 7.55
C ALA A 41 -6.02 -3.69 8.69
N HIS A 42 -5.31 -3.87 9.81
CA HIS A 42 -5.85 -4.54 11.00
C HIS A 42 -5.55 -3.69 12.22
N TYR A 43 -6.49 -2.85 12.56
CA TYR A 43 -6.39 -1.97 13.73
C TYR A 43 -6.50 -2.77 15.02
N GLY A 44 -5.60 -2.48 15.97
CA GLY A 44 -5.59 -3.16 17.26
C GLY A 44 -5.20 -4.66 17.18
N TYR A 45 -4.38 -5.04 16.18
CA TYR A 45 -3.89 -6.41 16.11
C TYR A 45 -3.04 -6.78 17.35
N GLU A 46 -3.13 -8.04 17.72
CA GLU A 46 -2.44 -8.63 18.86
C GLU A 46 -1.58 -9.82 18.41
N THR A 47 -0.94 -10.49 19.36
CA THR A 47 -0.23 -11.75 19.12
C THR A 47 -1.16 -12.73 18.42
N HIS A 48 -0.67 -13.34 17.34
CA HIS A 48 -1.40 -14.28 16.48
C HIS A 48 -2.54 -13.67 15.65
N SER A 49 -2.59 -12.36 15.46
CA SER A 49 -3.49 -11.78 14.47
C SER A 49 -3.25 -12.40 13.10
N GLU A 50 -4.35 -12.83 12.47
CA GLU A 50 -4.31 -13.60 11.22
C GLU A 50 -3.82 -12.76 10.03
N LEU A 51 -4.19 -11.49 10.00
CA LEU A 51 -3.84 -10.53 8.95
C LEU A 51 -3.15 -9.31 9.54
N MET A 52 -2.18 -8.79 8.79
CA MET A 52 -1.49 -7.53 9.09
C MET A 52 -1.12 -6.85 7.75
N ASN A 53 -1.68 -5.68 7.50
CA ASN A 53 -1.48 -4.78 6.38
C ASN A 53 -1.18 -5.43 5.02
N TYR A 54 -0.07 -6.16 4.87
CA TYR A 54 0.30 -6.74 3.58
C TYR A 54 0.68 -8.21 3.68
N THR A 55 0.38 -8.92 2.62
CA THR A 55 0.76 -10.32 2.39
C THR A 55 1.77 -10.40 1.25
N MET A 56 2.61 -11.42 1.28
CA MET A 56 3.51 -11.72 0.17
C MET A 56 3.35 -13.20 -0.20
N PRO A 57 3.05 -13.53 -1.46
CA PRO A 57 2.93 -14.91 -1.91
C PRO A 57 4.31 -15.54 -2.14
N ILE A 58 5.17 -15.43 -1.14
CA ILE A 58 6.57 -15.86 -1.18
C ILE A 58 6.83 -16.78 0.01
N VAL A 59 7.44 -17.92 -0.24
CA VAL A 59 7.90 -18.85 0.78
C VAL A 59 9.39 -19.06 0.62
N LEU A 60 10.13 -18.89 1.73
CA LEU A 60 11.56 -19.20 1.79
C LEU A 60 11.74 -20.47 2.62
N SER A 61 12.62 -21.35 2.17
CA SER A 61 12.96 -22.58 2.86
C SER A 61 14.33 -22.50 3.54
N SER A 62 14.47 -23.21 4.68
CA SER A 62 15.78 -23.43 5.31
C SER A 62 16.78 -24.11 4.38
N ASP A 63 16.32 -24.79 3.32
CA ASP A 63 17.14 -25.41 2.28
C ASP A 63 17.65 -24.40 1.23
N LYS A 64 17.45 -23.11 1.48
CA LYS A 64 17.93 -21.99 0.63
C LYS A 64 17.33 -22.00 -0.77
N TYR A 65 16.05 -22.25 -0.86
CA TYR A 65 15.24 -21.91 -2.02
C TYR A 65 14.09 -20.97 -1.63
N LEU A 66 13.56 -20.28 -2.61
CA LEU A 66 12.39 -19.43 -2.49
C LEU A 66 11.40 -19.81 -3.58
N ILE A 67 10.13 -19.87 -3.25
CA ILE A 67 9.03 -19.97 -4.21
C ILE A 67 8.24 -18.66 -4.16
N HIS A 68 8.17 -17.98 -5.30
CA HIS A 68 7.32 -16.81 -5.50
C HIS A 68 6.13 -17.21 -6.37
N PHE A 69 4.93 -17.09 -5.84
CA PHE A 69 3.69 -17.29 -6.58
C PHE A 69 3.25 -15.95 -7.20
N ASP A 70 3.60 -15.74 -8.44
CA ASP A 70 3.32 -14.51 -9.19
C ASP A 70 1.85 -14.49 -9.65
N ASN A 71 0.98 -14.20 -8.70
CA ASN A 71 -0.46 -14.24 -8.89
C ASN A 71 -1.17 -13.26 -7.91
N ALA A 72 -2.02 -12.39 -8.45
CA ALA A 72 -2.67 -11.30 -7.73
C ALA A 72 -3.94 -11.66 -6.95
N PRO A 73 -4.76 -12.66 -7.40
CA PRO A 73 -6.01 -12.99 -6.74
C PRO A 73 -5.85 -13.41 -5.29
N ILE A 74 -6.89 -13.18 -4.52
CA ILE A 74 -6.95 -13.63 -3.13
C ILE A 74 -6.80 -15.15 -3.03
N GLY A 75 -6.22 -15.61 -1.92
CA GLY A 75 -5.95 -17.03 -1.74
C GLY A 75 -5.32 -17.34 -0.38
N PHE A 76 -4.57 -18.42 -0.34
CA PHE A 76 -3.88 -18.89 0.87
C PHE A 76 -2.52 -19.50 0.54
N LEU A 77 -1.62 -19.39 1.51
CA LEU A 77 -0.42 -20.24 1.62
C LEU A 77 -0.63 -21.21 2.77
N ASP A 78 -0.76 -22.48 2.48
CA ASP A 78 -0.75 -23.54 3.50
C ASP A 78 0.67 -24.08 3.66
N LEU A 79 1.27 -23.78 4.78
CA LEU A 79 2.64 -24.13 5.13
C LEU A 79 2.64 -25.37 6.05
N ASP A 80 2.13 -26.47 5.56
CA ASP A 80 2.04 -27.74 6.30
C ASP A 80 1.12 -27.67 7.54
N SER A 81 -0.02 -26.98 7.43
CA SER A 81 -0.96 -26.85 8.56
C SER A 81 -1.53 -28.20 9.01
N GLN A 82 -1.61 -29.16 8.10
CA GLN A 82 -2.09 -30.53 8.37
C GLN A 82 -0.99 -31.50 8.82
N LYS A 83 0.28 -31.03 8.92
CA LYS A 83 1.44 -31.86 9.33
C LYS A 83 1.65 -33.11 8.46
N ASN A 84 1.47 -32.98 7.18
CA ASN A 84 1.62 -34.03 6.18
C ASN A 84 2.78 -33.79 5.20
N ASN A 85 3.69 -32.86 5.56
CA ASN A 85 4.85 -32.45 4.76
C ASN A 85 4.48 -31.85 3.42
N THR A 86 3.46 -30.98 3.38
CA THR A 86 3.04 -30.29 2.17
C THR A 86 3.04 -28.77 2.34
N LEU A 87 3.48 -28.10 1.27
CA LEU A 87 3.29 -26.68 1.03
C LEU A 87 2.26 -26.54 -0.07
N ALA A 88 1.19 -25.78 0.16
CA ALA A 88 0.18 -25.53 -0.87
C ALA A 88 -0.03 -24.02 -1.07
N TYR A 89 -0.15 -23.63 -2.33
CA TYR A 89 -0.68 -22.32 -2.74
C TYR A 89 -2.08 -22.52 -3.28
N GLU A 90 -3.03 -21.79 -2.74
CA GLU A 90 -4.45 -21.86 -3.08
C GLU A 90 -4.92 -20.49 -3.55
N THR A 91 -5.70 -20.41 -4.61
CA THR A 91 -6.19 -19.17 -5.19
C THR A 91 -7.58 -19.33 -5.82
N ILE A 92 -8.35 -18.24 -5.85
CA ILE A 92 -9.68 -18.23 -6.50
C ILE A 92 -9.60 -18.21 -8.02
N SER A 93 -8.48 -17.71 -8.60
CA SER A 93 -8.30 -17.56 -10.05
C SER A 93 -6.86 -17.20 -10.42
N GLY A 94 -6.62 -16.79 -11.66
CA GLY A 94 -5.36 -16.26 -12.16
C GLY A 94 -4.52 -17.31 -12.89
N ARG A 95 -3.31 -16.91 -13.30
CA ARG A 95 -2.41 -17.73 -14.12
C ARG A 95 -1.73 -18.85 -13.35
N LYS A 96 -1.65 -18.74 -12.04
CA LYS A 96 -0.92 -19.68 -11.17
C LYS A 96 0.55 -19.86 -11.59
N THR A 97 1.15 -18.78 -12.03
CA THR A 97 2.59 -18.75 -12.35
C THR A 97 3.38 -18.75 -11.04
N TYR A 98 4.45 -19.50 -11.00
CA TYR A 98 5.41 -19.43 -9.90
C TYR A 98 6.84 -19.50 -10.40
N GLN A 99 7.76 -18.91 -9.64
CA GLN A 99 9.19 -18.97 -9.87
C GLN A 99 9.86 -19.66 -8.69
N VAL A 100 10.86 -20.49 -8.96
CA VAL A 100 11.71 -21.08 -7.93
C VAL A 100 13.10 -20.47 -8.07
N VAL A 101 13.56 -19.86 -6.99
CA VAL A 101 14.89 -19.26 -6.89
C VAL A 101 15.71 -20.05 -5.87
N VAL A 102 16.97 -20.28 -6.16
CA VAL A 102 17.91 -21.01 -5.27
C VAL A 102 19.15 -20.15 -5.02
N GLY A 103 19.85 -20.40 -3.93
CA GLY A 103 21.11 -19.75 -3.60
C GLY A 103 21.98 -20.65 -2.73
N ASP A 104 23.30 -20.50 -2.81
CA ASP A 104 24.25 -21.23 -1.96
C ASP A 104 24.27 -20.66 -0.53
N SER A 105 23.90 -19.40 -0.37
CA SER A 105 23.74 -18.71 0.88
C SER A 105 22.41 -17.92 0.92
N TRP A 106 22.03 -17.40 2.09
CA TRP A 106 20.87 -16.48 2.20
C TRP A 106 21.09 -15.20 1.38
N TYR A 107 22.31 -14.70 1.30
CA TYR A 107 22.65 -13.51 0.50
C TYR A 107 22.47 -13.79 -1.00
N ASP A 108 22.98 -14.92 -1.49
CA ASP A 108 22.82 -15.31 -2.90
C ASP A 108 21.35 -15.53 -3.25
N LEU A 109 20.58 -16.16 -2.35
CA LEU A 109 19.15 -16.36 -2.57
C LEU A 109 18.41 -15.03 -2.74
N VAL A 110 18.69 -14.05 -1.88
CA VAL A 110 18.06 -12.73 -1.97
C VAL A 110 18.54 -11.95 -3.18
N ASP A 111 19.84 -12.04 -3.50
CA ASP A 111 20.41 -11.38 -4.67
C ASP A 111 19.81 -11.93 -5.97
N ASN A 112 19.77 -13.26 -6.12
CA ASN A 112 19.12 -13.93 -7.25
C ASN A 112 17.62 -13.58 -7.35
N TYR A 113 16.92 -13.48 -6.21
CA TYR A 113 15.53 -13.07 -6.22
C TYR A 113 15.36 -11.62 -6.66
N THR A 114 16.21 -10.71 -6.18
CA THR A 114 16.15 -9.30 -6.58
C THR A 114 16.63 -9.06 -8.01
N ASP A 115 17.46 -9.94 -8.57
CA ASP A 115 17.76 -9.92 -10.00
C ASP A 115 16.52 -10.28 -10.85
N LEU A 116 15.68 -11.19 -10.35
CA LEU A 116 14.42 -11.55 -11.00
C LEU A 116 13.36 -10.45 -10.91
N THR A 117 13.20 -9.82 -9.74
CA THR A 117 12.10 -8.89 -9.46
C THR A 117 12.48 -7.41 -9.59
N GLY A 118 13.76 -7.12 -9.72
CA GLY A 118 14.32 -5.78 -9.69
C GLY A 118 14.89 -5.41 -8.31
N LYS A 119 15.99 -4.68 -8.33
CA LYS A 119 16.65 -4.17 -7.12
C LYS A 119 16.06 -2.83 -6.74
N GLN A 120 15.85 -2.62 -5.43
CA GLN A 120 15.37 -1.35 -4.91
C GLN A 120 16.37 -0.23 -5.20
N PRO A 121 15.93 0.92 -5.75
CA PRO A 121 16.78 2.10 -5.88
C PRO A 121 17.28 2.58 -4.53
N MET A 122 18.51 3.11 -4.50
CA MET A 122 19.04 3.72 -3.28
C MET A 122 18.19 4.94 -2.90
N PRO A 123 17.59 4.97 -1.71
CA PRO A 123 16.81 6.13 -1.25
C PRO A 123 17.75 7.33 -1.02
N PRO A 124 17.26 8.57 -1.12
CA PRO A 124 18.03 9.74 -0.76
C PRO A 124 18.35 9.73 0.73
N ARG A 125 19.53 10.26 1.11
CA ARG A 125 20.02 10.19 2.50
C ARG A 125 19.01 10.72 3.53
N TRP A 126 18.27 11.78 3.21
CA TRP A 126 17.30 12.36 4.13
C TRP A 126 16.13 11.39 4.45
N ALA A 127 15.83 10.46 3.55
CA ALA A 127 14.78 9.45 3.76
C ALA A 127 15.14 8.42 4.86
N LEU A 128 16.40 8.40 5.30
CA LEU A 128 16.88 7.57 6.41
C LEU A 128 16.96 8.36 7.73
N GLY A 129 16.47 9.60 7.74
CA GLY A 129 16.55 10.52 8.86
C GLY A 129 15.29 10.52 9.75
N ASN A 130 15.13 11.62 10.51
CA ASN A 130 14.04 11.83 11.43
C ASN A 130 12.86 12.53 10.73
N PHE A 131 11.68 11.94 10.79
CA PHE A 131 10.44 12.51 10.25
C PHE A 131 9.49 12.84 11.40
N SER A 132 8.98 14.08 11.43
CA SER A 132 7.92 14.45 12.36
C SER A 132 6.56 14.27 11.71
N SER A 133 5.75 13.42 12.32
CA SER A 133 4.38 13.15 11.93
C SER A 133 3.48 13.16 13.14
N ARG A 134 2.29 13.66 12.96
CA ARG A 134 1.18 13.49 13.91
C ARG A 134 -0.08 13.39 13.07
N PHE A 135 -1.18 12.98 13.66
CA PHE A 135 -2.46 12.80 12.96
C PHE A 135 -2.89 14.04 12.14
N GLY A 136 -2.35 15.19 12.40
CA GLY A 136 -2.45 16.35 11.52
C GLY A 136 -1.64 17.53 12.02
N TYR A 137 -1.15 18.31 11.07
CA TYR A 137 -0.80 19.70 11.19
C TYR A 137 -1.90 20.49 10.47
N HIS A 138 -2.63 21.33 11.21
CA HIS A 138 -3.86 21.94 10.71
C HIS A 138 -3.65 23.20 9.89
N SER A 139 -2.44 23.76 9.88
CA SER A 139 -2.14 24.98 9.15
C SER A 139 -0.66 25.11 8.80
N GLN A 140 -0.39 25.95 7.80
CA GLN A 140 0.95 26.35 7.42
C GLN A 140 1.74 26.93 8.61
N ALA A 141 1.10 27.79 9.40
CA ALA A 141 1.72 28.39 10.59
C ALA A 141 2.12 27.37 11.64
N GLU A 142 1.29 26.32 11.86
CA GLU A 142 1.62 25.23 12.76
C GLU A 142 2.81 24.40 12.26
N VAL A 143 2.87 24.11 10.96
CA VAL A 143 4.01 23.42 10.33
C VAL A 143 5.29 24.23 10.53
N GLU A 144 5.28 25.51 10.17
CA GLU A 144 6.45 26.40 10.25
C GLU A 144 6.95 26.56 11.71
N SER A 145 6.02 26.72 12.67
CA SER A 145 6.35 26.85 14.08
C SER A 145 6.90 25.53 14.68
N THR A 146 6.35 24.40 14.26
CA THR A 146 6.84 23.08 14.68
C THR A 146 8.29 22.87 14.20
N VAL A 147 8.57 23.13 12.93
CA VAL A 147 9.92 23.02 12.38
C VAL A 147 10.88 23.96 13.08
N GLN A 148 10.44 25.19 13.37
CA GLN A 148 11.27 26.15 14.10
C GLN A 148 11.60 25.63 15.50
N LYS A 149 10.63 25.06 16.21
CA LYS A 149 10.85 24.46 17.54
C LYS A 149 11.89 23.33 17.51
N PHE A 150 11.85 22.44 16.50
CA PHE A 150 12.90 21.43 16.32
C PHE A 150 14.30 22.06 16.17
N ARG A 151 14.40 23.22 15.48
CA ARG A 151 15.67 23.93 15.32
C ARG A 151 16.12 24.61 16.60
N ASP A 152 15.21 25.24 17.34
CA ASP A 152 15.51 25.94 18.61
C ASP A 152 15.98 24.97 19.70
N GLU A 153 15.42 23.74 19.69
CA GLU A 153 15.80 22.64 20.60
C GLU A 153 16.99 21.81 20.09
N GLU A 154 17.58 22.18 18.95
CA GLU A 154 18.70 21.47 18.31
C GLU A 154 18.39 19.98 17.99
N ILE A 155 17.11 19.65 17.78
CA ILE A 155 16.67 18.29 17.43
C ILE A 155 16.74 18.13 15.90
N PRO A 156 17.47 17.12 15.37
CA PRO A 156 17.52 16.86 13.94
C PRO A 156 16.12 16.56 13.38
N LEU A 157 15.81 17.15 12.23
CA LEU A 157 14.57 16.89 11.51
C LEU A 157 14.87 16.92 10.00
N ASP A 158 14.52 15.85 9.30
CA ASP A 158 14.76 15.66 7.86
C ASP A 158 13.51 15.82 7.03
N ALA A 159 12.35 15.51 7.60
CA ALA A 159 11.06 15.70 6.93
C ALA A 159 9.92 15.99 7.93
N ILE A 160 8.88 16.65 7.41
CA ILE A 160 7.60 16.79 8.08
C ILE A 160 6.52 16.13 7.21
N ILE A 161 5.65 15.35 7.84
CA ILE A 161 4.56 14.65 7.16
C ILE A 161 3.26 15.40 7.46
N LEU A 162 2.55 15.82 6.41
CA LEU A 162 1.23 16.42 6.49
C LEU A 162 0.19 15.35 6.20
N ASP A 163 -0.60 15.05 7.22
CA ASP A 163 -1.71 14.11 7.18
C ASP A 163 -3.00 14.81 6.68
N LEU A 164 -4.14 14.17 6.73
CA LEU A 164 -5.45 14.52 6.14
C LEU A 164 -5.79 16.02 6.10
N TYR A 165 -5.31 16.81 7.06
CA TYR A 165 -5.64 18.24 7.18
C TYR A 165 -4.98 19.14 6.14
N TRP A 166 -4.05 18.63 5.32
CA TRP A 166 -3.49 19.44 4.24
C TRP A 166 -4.50 19.68 3.11
N PHE A 167 -5.48 18.77 2.93
CA PHE A 167 -6.51 18.86 1.89
C PHE A 167 -7.93 19.05 2.44
N GLY A 168 -8.14 19.04 3.74
CA GLY A 168 -9.43 19.17 4.37
C GLY A 168 -9.35 19.76 5.78
N LYS A 169 -10.46 20.32 6.28
CA LYS A 169 -10.52 20.88 7.63
C LYS A 169 -10.96 19.88 8.70
N ASP A 170 -11.55 18.77 8.26
CA ASP A 170 -12.07 17.69 9.08
C ASP A 170 -11.57 16.35 8.56
N ILE A 171 -11.64 15.31 9.38
CA ILE A 171 -11.27 13.94 9.00
C ILE A 171 -12.18 13.41 7.89
N GLN A 172 -13.48 13.70 7.99
CA GLN A 172 -14.50 13.22 7.05
C GLN A 172 -14.83 14.24 5.97
N GLY A 173 -15.32 13.78 4.84
CA GLY A 173 -15.90 14.60 3.78
C GLY A 173 -14.91 15.23 2.78
N HIS A 174 -13.60 15.05 2.96
CA HIS A 174 -12.58 15.76 2.16
C HIS A 174 -11.61 14.86 1.39
N MET A 175 -11.56 13.57 1.70
CA MET A 175 -10.64 12.62 1.04
C MET A 175 -10.85 12.63 -0.48
N GLY A 176 -9.74 12.61 -1.21
CA GLY A 176 -9.74 12.74 -2.67
C GLY A 176 -9.66 14.18 -3.18
N ASN A 177 -9.70 15.21 -2.33
CA ASN A 177 -9.45 16.59 -2.75
C ASN A 177 -8.04 16.75 -3.33
N LEU A 178 -7.03 16.19 -2.65
CA LEU A 178 -5.63 16.13 -3.07
C LEU A 178 -5.09 17.50 -3.59
N GLU A 179 -5.44 18.56 -2.90
CA GLU A 179 -4.98 19.92 -3.10
C GLU A 179 -4.87 20.63 -1.76
N PHE A 180 -3.90 21.54 -1.61
CA PHE A 180 -3.75 22.28 -0.36
C PHE A 180 -5.00 23.10 -0.05
N LEU A 181 -5.50 22.98 1.20
CA LEU A 181 -6.62 23.76 1.71
C LEU A 181 -6.16 25.22 1.86
N LYS A 182 -6.63 26.10 0.99
CA LYS A 182 -6.15 27.49 0.86
C LYS A 182 -6.24 28.29 2.16
N ASP A 183 -7.30 28.08 2.93
CA ASP A 183 -7.52 28.83 4.17
C ASP A 183 -6.49 28.47 5.25
N SER A 184 -6.05 27.20 5.27
CA SER A 184 -5.07 26.69 6.24
C SER A 184 -3.63 26.76 5.71
N PHE A 185 -3.44 26.61 4.41
CA PHE A 185 -2.14 26.64 3.73
C PHE A 185 -2.17 27.66 2.60
N PRO A 186 -2.10 28.98 2.92
CA PRO A 186 -2.27 30.04 1.95
C PRO A 186 -1.15 30.12 0.91
N ASN A 187 0.08 29.73 1.27
CA ASN A 187 1.25 29.81 0.40
C ASN A 187 2.08 28.49 0.42
N PRO A 188 1.51 27.35 -0.02
CA PRO A 188 2.16 26.06 0.13
C PRO A 188 3.50 25.96 -0.64
N VAL A 189 3.61 26.57 -1.81
CA VAL A 189 4.85 26.59 -2.59
C VAL A 189 5.97 27.35 -1.85
N GLN A 190 5.65 28.47 -1.21
CA GLN A 190 6.64 29.20 -0.42
C GLN A 190 7.01 28.41 0.84
N MET A 191 6.01 27.83 1.52
CA MET A 191 6.23 26.98 2.69
C MET A 191 7.21 25.81 2.38
N THR A 192 6.95 25.04 1.34
CA THR A 192 7.82 23.92 0.95
C THR A 192 9.24 24.38 0.61
N LYS A 193 9.37 25.53 -0.07
CA LYS A 193 10.67 26.13 -0.37
C LYS A 193 11.42 26.55 0.90
N ASP A 194 10.73 27.19 1.85
CA ASP A 194 11.34 27.65 3.10
C ASP A 194 11.75 26.48 3.99
N LEU A 195 10.92 25.43 4.07
CA LEU A 195 11.27 24.17 4.73
C LEU A 195 12.51 23.53 4.10
N LYS A 196 12.54 23.45 2.77
CA LYS A 196 13.69 22.90 2.04
C LYS A 196 14.97 23.69 2.28
N SER A 197 14.89 25.01 2.40
CA SER A 197 16.05 25.85 2.74
C SER A 197 16.61 25.56 4.13
N LYS A 198 15.79 25.02 5.03
CA LYS A 198 16.14 24.52 6.35
C LYS A 198 16.53 23.02 6.35
N ASN A 199 16.71 22.40 5.18
CA ASN A 199 16.93 20.96 5.00
C ASN A 199 15.80 20.09 5.57
N VAL A 200 14.56 20.57 5.55
CA VAL A 200 13.39 19.80 5.93
C VAL A 200 12.56 19.52 4.67
N ASN A 201 12.29 18.27 4.41
CA ASN A 201 11.48 17.79 3.29
C ASN A 201 10.00 17.78 3.68
N THR A 202 9.12 17.90 2.70
CA THR A 202 7.67 17.82 2.90
C THR A 202 7.14 16.55 2.29
N ILE A 203 6.43 15.76 3.09
CA ILE A 203 5.75 14.53 2.69
C ILE A 203 4.25 14.74 2.89
N LEU A 204 3.45 14.35 1.91
CA LEU A 204 1.98 14.41 1.99
C LEU A 204 1.40 13.01 2.03
N VAL A 205 0.40 12.80 2.89
CA VAL A 205 -0.45 11.61 2.82
C VAL A 205 -1.41 11.73 1.64
N THR A 206 -1.64 10.62 0.96
CA THR A 206 -2.59 10.51 -0.14
C THR A 206 -3.25 9.15 -0.11
N GLU A 207 -4.50 9.09 -0.53
CA GLU A 207 -5.30 7.87 -0.52
C GLU A 207 -5.92 7.62 -1.91
N PRO A 208 -6.24 6.36 -2.26
CA PRO A 208 -6.82 6.05 -3.58
C PRO A 208 -8.34 6.27 -3.65
N PHE A 209 -8.95 6.84 -2.62
CA PHE A 209 -10.38 7.05 -2.52
C PHE A 209 -10.76 8.48 -2.92
N VAL A 210 -11.87 8.61 -3.65
CA VAL A 210 -12.46 9.92 -3.99
C VAL A 210 -13.87 9.96 -3.44
N LEU A 211 -14.10 10.75 -2.39
CA LEU A 211 -15.43 10.88 -1.79
C LEU A 211 -16.38 11.59 -2.76
N THR A 212 -17.66 11.22 -2.68
CA THR A 212 -18.72 11.90 -3.45
C THR A 212 -18.86 13.38 -3.10
N THR A 213 -18.34 13.79 -1.94
CA THR A 213 -18.24 15.18 -1.47
C THR A 213 -16.92 15.86 -1.86
N SER A 214 -15.98 15.12 -2.43
CA SER A 214 -14.70 15.68 -2.88
C SER A 214 -14.90 16.66 -4.02
N LYS A 215 -14.09 17.72 -4.03
CA LYS A 215 -14.02 18.69 -5.15
C LYS A 215 -13.68 18.02 -6.49
N ARG A 216 -13.00 16.89 -6.47
CA ARG A 216 -12.59 16.12 -7.65
C ARG A 216 -13.58 15.04 -8.07
N TRP A 217 -14.65 14.83 -7.31
CA TRP A 217 -15.62 13.77 -7.61
C TRP A 217 -16.15 13.85 -9.04
N GLN A 218 -16.68 15.02 -9.42
CA GLN A 218 -17.28 15.18 -10.75
C GLN A 218 -16.23 15.01 -11.86
N GLU A 219 -15.03 15.57 -11.67
CA GLU A 219 -13.91 15.38 -12.59
C GLU A 219 -13.57 13.88 -12.75
N ALA A 220 -13.49 13.16 -11.65
CA ALA A 220 -13.17 11.72 -11.66
C ALA A 220 -14.24 10.89 -12.39
N VAL A 221 -15.52 11.25 -12.21
CA VAL A 221 -16.64 10.62 -12.91
C VAL A 221 -16.57 10.93 -14.43
N ASP A 222 -16.43 12.19 -14.81
CA ASP A 222 -16.43 12.63 -16.21
C ASP A 222 -15.26 12.04 -17.00
N LYS A 223 -14.11 11.90 -16.35
CA LYS A 223 -12.91 11.28 -16.93
C LYS A 223 -12.95 9.76 -16.93
N GLY A 224 -13.90 9.15 -16.21
CA GLY A 224 -14.06 7.70 -16.11
C GLY A 224 -12.86 7.02 -15.45
N VAL A 225 -12.30 7.61 -14.38
CA VAL A 225 -11.10 7.14 -13.69
C VAL A 225 -11.39 6.29 -12.46
N LEU A 226 -12.67 6.13 -12.10
CA LEU A 226 -13.10 5.33 -10.96
C LEU A 226 -13.44 3.90 -11.40
N ALA A 227 -13.22 2.96 -10.48
CA ALA A 227 -13.69 1.59 -10.63
C ALA A 227 -15.24 1.54 -10.70
N LYS A 228 -15.80 0.53 -11.34
CA LYS A 228 -17.18 0.51 -11.80
C LYS A 228 -18.02 -0.60 -11.17
N ASP A 229 -19.32 -0.45 -11.28
CA ASP A 229 -20.29 -1.52 -11.09
C ASP A 229 -20.48 -2.36 -12.37
N SER A 230 -21.32 -3.40 -12.29
CA SER A 230 -21.61 -4.30 -13.41
C SER A 230 -22.34 -3.64 -14.59
N VAL A 231 -22.88 -2.44 -14.41
CA VAL A 231 -23.58 -1.69 -15.46
C VAL A 231 -22.77 -0.51 -16.00
N GLY A 232 -21.53 -0.34 -15.47
CA GLY A 232 -20.57 0.63 -15.98
C GLY A 232 -20.56 1.99 -15.27
N ASN A 233 -21.34 2.19 -14.23
CA ASN A 233 -21.31 3.40 -13.42
C ASN A 233 -20.16 3.35 -12.40
N PRO A 234 -19.67 4.50 -11.88
CA PRO A 234 -18.75 4.51 -10.77
C PRO A 234 -19.32 3.71 -9.59
N PHE A 235 -18.57 2.71 -9.11
CA PHE A 235 -18.98 1.93 -7.94
C PHE A 235 -18.85 2.79 -6.69
N LYS A 236 -19.94 3.02 -5.99
CA LYS A 236 -19.98 3.81 -4.74
C LYS A 236 -20.23 2.91 -3.54
N PHE A 237 -19.51 3.18 -2.47
CA PHE A 237 -19.66 2.46 -1.19
C PHE A 237 -19.37 3.38 -0.02
N ASP A 238 -19.91 3.01 1.14
CA ASP A 238 -19.68 3.75 2.38
C ASP A 238 -18.44 3.24 3.08
N PHE A 239 -17.73 4.16 3.67
CA PHE A 239 -16.52 3.91 4.40
C PHE A 239 -16.33 4.97 5.49
N TYR A 240 -15.39 4.81 6.42
CA TYR A 240 -15.28 5.67 7.59
C TYR A 240 -15.26 7.18 7.26
N PHE A 241 -14.61 7.56 6.18
CA PHE A 241 -14.45 8.97 5.78
C PHE A 241 -15.65 9.53 5.00
N GLY A 242 -16.53 8.69 4.51
CA GLY A 242 -17.72 9.06 3.77
C GLY A 242 -18.07 8.12 2.63
N ASN A 243 -19.10 8.47 1.83
CA ASN A 243 -19.44 7.74 0.62
C ASN A 243 -18.41 8.00 -0.47
N THR A 244 -17.84 6.96 -1.08
CA THR A 244 -16.65 7.06 -1.92
C THR A 244 -16.73 6.22 -3.19
N GLY A 245 -15.87 6.56 -4.16
CA GLY A 245 -15.39 5.66 -5.22
C GLY A 245 -13.90 5.38 -5.03
N LEU A 246 -13.42 4.31 -5.66
CA LEU A 246 -12.01 3.93 -5.68
C LEU A 246 -11.41 4.26 -7.04
N ILE A 247 -10.22 4.85 -7.07
CA ILE A 247 -9.50 5.11 -8.33
C ILE A 247 -9.14 3.78 -8.98
N ASP A 248 -9.46 3.62 -10.25
CA ASP A 248 -9.08 2.43 -11.02
C ASP A 248 -7.67 2.61 -11.61
N ILE A 249 -6.67 2.21 -10.86
CA ILE A 249 -5.26 2.30 -11.29
C ILE A 249 -4.90 1.32 -12.41
N TYR A 250 -5.71 0.29 -12.64
CA TYR A 250 -5.57 -0.62 -13.78
C TYR A 250 -6.12 -0.03 -15.09
N ASN A 251 -6.92 1.04 -14.97
CA ASN A 251 -7.33 1.83 -16.11
C ASN A 251 -6.24 2.87 -16.42
N PRO A 252 -5.66 2.87 -17.64
CA PRO A 252 -4.62 3.86 -18.00
C PRO A 252 -5.02 5.32 -17.76
N LYS A 253 -6.32 5.65 -17.90
CA LYS A 253 -6.82 6.99 -17.58
C LYS A 253 -6.77 7.28 -16.08
N GLY A 254 -7.14 6.30 -15.24
CA GLY A 254 -7.07 6.43 -13.78
C GLY A 254 -5.64 6.59 -13.30
N LYS A 255 -4.73 5.72 -13.78
CA LYS A 255 -3.30 5.80 -13.49
C LYS A 255 -2.69 7.15 -13.88
N SER A 256 -2.97 7.63 -15.10
CA SER A 256 -2.48 8.92 -15.59
C SER A 256 -3.06 10.11 -14.82
N TRP A 257 -4.35 10.06 -14.47
CA TRP A 257 -5.01 11.11 -13.70
C TRP A 257 -4.41 11.25 -12.31
N PHE A 258 -4.25 10.13 -11.59
CA PHE A 258 -3.67 10.11 -10.25
C PHE A 258 -2.19 10.54 -10.27
N TRP A 259 -1.41 10.02 -11.23
CA TRP A 259 -0.03 10.42 -11.44
C TRP A 259 0.15 11.91 -11.73
N ASN A 260 -0.74 12.54 -12.50
CA ASN A 260 -0.68 13.97 -12.77
C ASN A 260 -0.88 14.80 -11.49
N ILE A 261 -1.75 14.37 -10.57
CA ILE A 261 -1.89 15.02 -9.26
C ILE A 261 -0.55 14.97 -8.51
N TYR A 262 0.12 13.83 -8.49
CA TYR A 262 1.44 13.71 -7.85
C TYR A 262 2.49 14.61 -8.50
N LYS A 263 2.51 14.73 -9.83
CA LYS A 263 3.40 15.66 -10.53
C LYS A 263 3.13 17.12 -10.14
N ASP A 264 1.88 17.50 -10.01
CA ASP A 264 1.53 18.86 -9.61
C ASP A 264 1.98 19.15 -8.17
N LEU A 265 1.82 18.20 -7.24
CA LEU A 265 2.33 18.30 -5.87
C LEU A 265 3.87 18.38 -5.84
N ALA A 266 4.56 17.58 -6.63
CA ALA A 266 6.02 17.62 -6.75
C ALA A 266 6.50 18.98 -7.31
N ASN A 267 5.80 19.57 -8.27
CA ASN A 267 6.08 20.90 -8.80
C ASN A 267 5.89 22.00 -7.75
N MET A 268 5.08 21.77 -6.72
CA MET A 268 4.93 22.67 -5.57
C MET A 268 6.05 22.49 -4.52
N GLY A 269 7.01 21.56 -4.73
CA GLY A 269 8.12 21.30 -3.82
C GLY A 269 7.89 20.19 -2.81
N VAL A 270 6.81 19.41 -2.95
CA VAL A 270 6.60 18.17 -2.20
C VAL A 270 7.64 17.14 -2.63
N THR A 271 8.34 16.52 -1.69
CA THR A 271 9.49 15.65 -1.96
C THR A 271 9.25 14.19 -1.64
N GLY A 272 8.15 13.89 -0.98
CA GLY A 272 7.75 12.52 -0.67
C GLY A 272 6.23 12.39 -0.62
N ILE A 273 5.76 11.18 -0.88
CA ILE A 273 4.35 10.81 -0.79
C ILE A 273 4.22 9.62 0.17
N TRP A 274 3.24 9.68 1.05
CA TRP A 274 2.77 8.55 1.83
C TRP A 274 1.47 8.06 1.20
N GLY A 275 1.52 6.92 0.52
CA GLY A 275 0.32 6.24 0.02
C GLY A 275 -0.34 5.50 1.17
N ASP A 276 -1.39 6.09 1.75
CA ASP A 276 -2.16 5.50 2.84
C ASP A 276 -3.42 4.79 2.32
N LEU A 277 -3.91 3.81 3.08
CA LEU A 277 -5.12 3.02 2.79
C LEU A 277 -5.09 2.31 1.41
N GLY A 278 -3.89 2.07 0.89
CA GLY A 278 -3.66 1.56 -0.48
C GLY A 278 -3.70 0.05 -0.61
N GLU A 279 -4.07 -0.72 0.42
CA GLU A 279 -4.22 -2.19 0.38
C GLU A 279 -5.19 -2.69 -0.72
N PRO A 280 -6.31 -2.05 -1.09
CA PRO A 280 -7.03 -0.95 -0.44
C PRO A 280 -7.73 -1.38 0.85
N GLU A 281 -7.84 -0.47 1.82
CA GLU A 281 -8.44 -0.77 3.13
C GLU A 281 -9.87 -1.30 3.02
N VAL A 282 -10.65 -0.77 2.10
CA VAL A 282 -12.00 -1.26 1.75
C VAL A 282 -12.06 -1.53 0.26
N HIS A 283 -12.25 -2.78 -0.11
CA HIS A 283 -12.29 -3.22 -1.50
C HIS A 283 -13.50 -4.16 -1.74
N PRO A 284 -14.69 -3.62 -2.00
CA PRO A 284 -15.90 -4.43 -2.17
C PRO A 284 -15.79 -5.42 -3.33
N SER A 285 -16.05 -6.71 -3.10
CA SER A 285 -15.91 -7.79 -4.10
C SER A 285 -16.72 -7.59 -5.38
N LYS A 286 -17.77 -6.75 -5.35
CA LYS A 286 -18.60 -6.41 -6.51
C LYS A 286 -18.02 -5.29 -7.38
N LEU A 287 -16.95 -4.64 -6.92
CA LEU A 287 -16.28 -3.58 -7.64
C LEU A 287 -15.47 -4.17 -8.80
N LEU A 288 -15.54 -3.53 -9.96
CA LEU A 288 -14.85 -3.95 -11.17
C LEU A 288 -13.79 -2.92 -11.57
N HIS A 289 -12.55 -3.41 -11.70
CA HIS A 289 -11.45 -2.71 -12.34
C HIS A 289 -11.37 -3.02 -13.83
N ALA A 290 -10.57 -2.27 -14.56
CA ALA A 290 -10.37 -2.49 -16.00
C ALA A 290 -9.81 -3.89 -16.34
N THR A 291 -9.11 -4.53 -15.41
CA THR A 291 -8.44 -5.82 -15.63
C THR A 291 -9.08 -7.00 -14.91
N GLY A 292 -10.05 -6.77 -14.02
CA GLY A 292 -10.70 -7.84 -13.25
C GLY A 292 -11.55 -7.34 -12.10
N THR A 293 -12.12 -8.29 -11.35
CA THR A 293 -12.84 -7.99 -10.11
C THR A 293 -11.90 -7.55 -9.00
N ALA A 294 -12.44 -6.90 -7.98
CA ALA A 294 -11.67 -6.53 -6.79
C ALA A 294 -10.89 -7.73 -6.22
N ASP A 295 -11.52 -8.89 -6.09
CA ASP A 295 -10.88 -10.08 -5.51
C ASP A 295 -9.76 -10.65 -6.39
N GLU A 296 -9.80 -10.42 -7.72
CA GLU A 296 -8.76 -10.86 -8.65
C GLU A 296 -7.52 -9.97 -8.67
N VAL A 297 -7.65 -8.70 -8.30
CA VAL A 297 -6.54 -7.73 -8.38
C VAL A 297 -6.11 -7.19 -7.01
N HIS A 298 -6.79 -7.59 -5.94
CA HIS A 298 -6.65 -7.00 -4.62
C HIS A 298 -5.20 -6.95 -4.11
N ASN A 299 -4.49 -8.08 -4.17
CA ASN A 299 -3.18 -8.18 -3.51
C ASN A 299 -2.05 -7.39 -4.19
N ILE A 300 -2.26 -6.88 -5.39
CA ILE A 300 -1.27 -6.03 -6.06
C ILE A 300 -1.72 -4.58 -6.21
N TYR A 301 -2.95 -4.25 -5.83
CA TYR A 301 -3.48 -2.88 -5.99
C TYR A 301 -2.57 -1.83 -5.37
N GLY A 302 -2.10 -2.03 -4.16
CA GLY A 302 -1.23 -1.08 -3.47
C GLY A 302 0.20 -1.02 -4.01
N HIS A 303 0.59 -1.91 -4.94
CA HIS A 303 1.91 -1.92 -5.57
C HIS A 303 1.94 -1.20 -6.92
N ASP A 304 0.80 -1.00 -7.55
CA ASP A 304 0.65 -0.30 -8.82
C ASP A 304 0.36 1.19 -8.66
#